data_b4f085c5e11e3aa1b09cc897c520e88e
#
_entry.id   b4f085c5e11e3aa1b09cc897c520e88e
#
_cell.length_a   1.000
_cell.length_b   1.000
_cell.length_c   1.000
_cell.angle_alpha   90.00
_cell.angle_beta   90.00
_cell.angle_gamma   90.00
#
_symmetry.space_group_name_H-M   'P 1'
#
loop_
_entity.id
_entity.type
_entity.pdbx_description
1 polymer ?
#
loop_
_entity_poly.entity_id
_entity_poly.type
_entity_poly.pdbx_seq_one_letter_code
_entity_poly.pdbx_strand_id
1 'polypeptide(L)'
;MARISGLSLCVLVFGCALNSCLAADRIFFDRLGPTQATLFISNADGSTERPLTQPGSLDYNPSWSPNGDWIVFTSERGGSADLYRMHPDGTGLERLTDDPALDDQAAFSPDGARIVFVSTRANGRANLWILDAATHKATPLTSGQGADFRPSWSPDGSWIAFSSDRDRDGDLPPAKGRWERLHLVDIYLIHPDGTGLKRISQHGGFCGSPKWTRDSKSVVTYCMSAQDTWDHRFGQGDGDNQLFKTDIVSGATAPVAAGPGVKLLPTVLSSGEIAYLRRDKAEHGVFYSSGKPGPKGSDLRCPSWSPDGAQVVYSRYVSNHPAEPVKVWSRNPNFDMYSTAWLPAYDSSGEHLAVTKMNPGGATTSLFIVDEGKPARSILTQTGLILGPSWSPDGKQIVAGVGIFTAFLDDAAGGKKPIDPINGGAQVGIVNADGSGFHLITSGNSNNAFASFAPDGRHIVYRTTGPDADGLRIMNLDDRSITVLTNEWDNFPVWSPRRDLIAFIRRHGTDFNVFTIHPDGSGLKQLTDAHGVNAHLAWSPDGERLLFCSSRMGFKDEAVLIGAPQPYGEVFVMRYDGTHVEQLTDNQWEEGGPAWQPHKPVLDPRANSSQ
;
A
#
# COMPACT_ATOMS: atom_id res chain seq x y z
N MET A 1 -15.08 84.00 20.78
CA MET A 1 -15.28 82.73 21.50
C MET A 1 -15.18 81.60 20.54
N ALA A 2 -14.00 81.00 20.41
CA ALA A 2 -13.70 79.89 19.52
C ALA A 2 -13.45 78.66 20.37
N ARG A 3 -14.13 77.54 20.09
CA ARG A 3 -13.84 76.23 20.67
C ARG A 3 -13.05 75.44 19.65
N ILE A 4 -11.88 75.04 20.08
CA ILE A 4 -10.97 74.12 19.36
C ILE A 4 -11.42 72.70 19.72
N SER A 5 -11.75 71.92 18.69
CA SER A 5 -12.02 70.46 18.80
C SER A 5 -10.74 69.70 18.46
N GLY A 6 -10.27 68.91 19.43
CA GLY A 6 -9.10 68.05 19.25
C GLY A 6 -9.37 66.88 18.32
N LEU A 7 -8.47 66.62 17.38
CA LEU A 7 -8.38 65.42 16.59
C LEU A 7 -7.61 64.34 17.41
N SER A 8 -8.29 63.26 17.76
CA SER A 8 -7.64 62.03 18.24
C SER A 8 -7.12 61.23 17.04
N LEU A 9 -5.82 61.09 16.97
CA LEU A 9 -5.11 60.24 16.00
C LEU A 9 -5.13 58.81 16.53
N CYS A 10 -6.01 57.95 15.99
CA CYS A 10 -5.93 56.51 16.19
C CYS A 10 -4.81 55.93 15.31
N VAL A 11 -3.69 55.55 15.94
CA VAL A 11 -2.67 54.75 15.31
C VAL A 11 -3.13 53.29 15.30
N LEU A 12 -3.61 52.82 14.14
CA LEU A 12 -3.85 51.40 13.89
C LEU A 12 -2.48 50.71 13.69
N VAL A 13 -1.98 50.05 14.72
CA VAL A 13 -0.85 49.10 14.59
C VAL A 13 -1.38 47.87 13.88
N PHE A 14 -1.13 47.77 12.56
CA PHE A 14 -1.22 46.50 11.84
C PHE A 14 -0.12 45.58 12.35
N GLY A 15 -0.45 44.67 13.26
CA GLY A 15 0.35 43.53 13.59
C GLY A 15 0.34 42.58 12.39
N CYS A 16 1.31 42.72 11.48
CA CYS A 16 1.66 41.63 10.57
C CYS A 16 2.15 40.48 11.44
N ALA A 17 1.27 39.51 11.73
CA ALA A 17 1.71 38.19 12.11
C ALA A 17 2.50 37.64 10.92
N LEU A 18 3.83 37.67 11.02
CA LEU A 18 4.70 36.85 10.18
C LEU A 18 4.37 35.39 10.50
N ASN A 19 3.36 34.84 9.82
CA ASN A 19 3.30 33.40 9.63
C ASN A 19 4.56 33.07 8.83
N SER A 20 5.63 32.68 9.52
CA SER A 20 6.69 31.92 8.90
C SER A 20 6.02 30.68 8.33
N CYS A 21 5.81 30.65 7.04
CA CYS A 21 5.42 29.44 6.31
C CYS A 21 6.59 28.48 6.52
N LEU A 22 6.52 27.65 7.56
CA LEU A 22 7.46 26.56 7.74
C LEU A 22 7.31 25.69 6.49
N ALA A 23 8.42 25.38 5.82
CA ALA A 23 8.39 24.45 4.70
C ALA A 23 7.79 23.12 5.18
N ALA A 24 6.98 22.50 4.33
CA ALA A 24 6.40 21.20 4.63
C ALA A 24 7.49 20.17 4.91
N ASP A 25 7.27 19.30 5.88
CA ASP A 25 8.14 18.15 6.12
C ASP A 25 8.16 17.23 4.91
N ARG A 26 9.33 16.81 4.45
CA ARG A 26 9.45 15.90 3.30
C ARG A 26 9.63 14.47 3.77
N ILE A 27 8.70 13.60 3.34
CA ILE A 27 8.62 12.19 3.71
C ILE A 27 8.82 11.34 2.46
N PHE A 28 9.66 10.35 2.55
CA PHE A 28 9.98 9.38 1.50
C PHE A 28 9.59 7.98 1.97
N PHE A 29 9.06 7.15 1.06
CA PHE A 29 8.64 5.79 1.39
C PHE A 29 8.65 4.91 0.13
N ASP A 30 8.66 3.60 0.30
CA ASP A 30 8.44 2.67 -0.79
C ASP A 30 6.96 2.35 -0.95
N ARG A 31 6.53 2.21 -2.21
CA ARG A 31 5.16 1.84 -2.56
C ARG A 31 5.16 0.52 -3.34
N LEU A 32 4.43 -0.48 -2.86
CA LEU A 32 4.10 -1.68 -3.63
C LEU A 32 2.83 -1.42 -4.44
N GLY A 33 3.01 -1.06 -5.69
CA GLY A 33 1.95 -0.68 -6.60
C GLY A 33 2.52 -0.27 -7.96
N PRO A 34 1.69 0.15 -8.90
CA PRO A 34 2.18 0.70 -10.15
C PRO A 34 2.78 2.10 -9.95
N THR A 35 3.78 2.40 -10.74
CA THR A 35 4.30 3.77 -10.90
C THR A 35 3.52 4.55 -11.96
N GLN A 36 2.85 3.83 -12.86
CA GLN A 36 1.93 4.37 -13.85
C GLN A 36 0.78 3.40 -14.08
N ALA A 37 -0.42 3.91 -14.25
CA ALA A 37 -1.60 3.19 -14.68
C ALA A 37 -2.30 3.99 -15.75
N THR A 38 -2.43 3.42 -16.95
CA THR A 38 -3.04 4.09 -18.12
C THR A 38 -4.23 3.26 -18.58
N LEU A 39 -5.35 3.91 -18.86
CA LEU A 39 -6.49 3.23 -19.46
C LEU A 39 -6.26 2.99 -20.95
N PHE A 40 -6.59 1.79 -21.37
CA PHE A 40 -6.62 1.36 -22.77
C PHE A 40 -8.01 0.87 -23.15
N ILE A 41 -8.37 1.03 -24.41
CA ILE A 41 -9.59 0.49 -25.00
C ILE A 41 -9.23 -0.31 -26.26
N SER A 42 -9.90 -1.44 -26.45
CA SER A 42 -9.75 -2.28 -27.64
C SER A 42 -11.09 -2.90 -28.04
N ASN A 43 -11.13 -3.55 -29.20
CA ASN A 43 -12.20 -4.51 -29.48
C ASN A 43 -12.13 -5.66 -28.47
N ALA A 44 -13.24 -6.38 -28.29
CA ALA A 44 -13.32 -7.49 -27.36
C ALA A 44 -12.33 -8.64 -27.63
N ASP A 45 -11.85 -8.76 -28.87
CA ASP A 45 -10.82 -9.73 -29.29
C ASP A 45 -9.39 -9.25 -29.06
N GLY A 46 -9.21 -8.01 -28.58
CA GLY A 46 -7.91 -7.37 -28.36
C GLY A 46 -7.35 -6.62 -29.56
N SER A 47 -8.06 -6.61 -30.71
CA SER A 47 -7.66 -5.80 -31.87
C SER A 47 -7.92 -4.31 -31.62
N THR A 48 -7.26 -3.44 -32.42
CA THR A 48 -7.41 -1.98 -32.38
C THR A 48 -7.13 -1.34 -31.00
N GLU A 49 -6.26 -1.95 -30.21
CA GLU A 49 -5.89 -1.41 -28.89
C GLU A 49 -5.29 0.01 -29.03
N ARG A 50 -5.77 0.92 -28.19
CA ARG A 50 -5.22 2.27 -28.08
C ARG A 50 -5.29 2.78 -26.64
N PRO A 51 -4.38 3.68 -26.24
CA PRO A 51 -4.52 4.38 -24.97
C PRO A 51 -5.78 5.28 -24.99
N LEU A 52 -6.49 5.31 -23.86
CA LEU A 52 -7.64 6.16 -23.62
C LEU A 52 -7.26 7.38 -22.78
N THR A 53 -6.34 7.20 -21.83
CA THR A 53 -5.77 8.29 -21.02
C THR A 53 -4.29 8.49 -21.35
N GLN A 54 -3.76 9.68 -21.00
CA GLN A 54 -2.34 9.98 -21.20
C GLN A 54 -1.49 9.35 -20.11
N PRO A 55 -0.25 8.90 -20.41
CA PRO A 55 0.70 8.46 -19.40
C PRO A 55 1.01 9.59 -18.40
N GLY A 56 1.29 9.21 -17.14
CA GLY A 56 1.73 10.14 -16.09
C GLY A 56 0.74 10.36 -14.96
N SER A 57 -0.47 9.82 -15.06
CA SER A 57 -1.43 9.68 -13.97
C SER A 57 -1.63 8.20 -13.63
N LEU A 58 -2.15 7.94 -12.42
CA LEU A 58 -2.65 6.63 -12.04
C LEU A 58 -4.15 6.61 -12.35
N ASP A 59 -4.52 6.00 -13.49
CA ASP A 59 -5.90 5.83 -13.95
C ASP A 59 -6.25 4.34 -13.95
N TYR A 60 -7.26 3.92 -13.18
CA TYR A 60 -7.55 2.50 -12.95
C TYR A 60 -9.03 2.23 -12.65
N ASN A 61 -9.41 0.96 -12.53
CA ASN A 61 -10.74 0.47 -12.21
C ASN A 61 -11.84 1.07 -13.12
N PRO A 62 -11.72 1.00 -14.47
CA PRO A 62 -12.73 1.54 -15.37
C PRO A 62 -14.02 0.73 -15.35
N SER A 63 -15.16 1.41 -15.56
CA SER A 63 -16.49 0.82 -15.71
C SER A 63 -17.34 1.59 -16.70
N TRP A 64 -18.05 0.87 -17.59
CA TRP A 64 -18.92 1.48 -18.60
C TRP A 64 -20.27 1.91 -18.02
N SER A 65 -20.81 3.00 -18.54
CA SER A 65 -22.22 3.35 -18.34
C SER A 65 -23.14 2.40 -19.12
N PRO A 66 -24.40 2.20 -18.68
CA PRO A 66 -25.32 1.24 -19.29
C PRO A 66 -25.72 1.59 -20.74
N ASN A 67 -25.64 2.87 -21.13
CA ASN A 67 -25.90 3.33 -22.48
C ASN A 67 -24.63 3.38 -23.38
N GLY A 68 -23.45 3.12 -22.80
CA GLY A 68 -22.18 3.13 -23.52
C GLY A 68 -21.58 4.53 -23.78
N ASP A 69 -22.20 5.60 -23.28
CA ASP A 69 -21.73 6.98 -23.55
C ASP A 69 -20.55 7.38 -22.67
N TRP A 70 -20.42 6.75 -21.48
CA TRP A 70 -19.42 7.11 -20.49
C TRP A 70 -18.62 5.90 -19.99
N ILE A 71 -17.36 6.18 -19.64
CA ILE A 71 -16.50 5.31 -18.84
C ILE A 71 -16.19 6.08 -17.56
N VAL A 72 -16.60 5.53 -16.39
CA VAL A 72 -16.17 6.02 -15.07
C VAL A 72 -14.93 5.27 -14.65
N PHE A 73 -14.00 5.94 -13.99
CA PHE A 73 -12.74 5.36 -13.54
C PHE A 73 -12.17 6.13 -12.35
N THR A 74 -11.23 5.53 -11.65
CA THR A 74 -10.49 6.18 -10.56
C THR A 74 -9.22 6.81 -11.10
N SER A 75 -8.90 8.03 -10.64
CA SER A 75 -7.68 8.75 -11.02
C SER A 75 -7.08 9.52 -9.86
N GLU A 76 -5.75 9.47 -9.75
CA GLU A 76 -4.98 10.26 -8.76
C GLU A 76 -4.47 11.59 -9.33
N ARG A 77 -4.92 12.01 -10.53
CA ARG A 77 -4.46 13.23 -11.21
C ARG A 77 -4.79 14.53 -10.48
N GLY A 78 -5.82 14.53 -9.65
CA GLY A 78 -6.26 15.66 -8.83
C GLY A 78 -5.62 15.69 -7.44
N GLY A 79 -4.82 14.69 -7.11
CA GLY A 79 -4.21 14.50 -5.80
C GLY A 79 -4.68 13.21 -5.13
N SER A 80 -5.82 13.20 -4.42
CA SER A 80 -6.46 11.98 -3.93
C SER A 80 -6.95 11.09 -5.08
N ALA A 81 -7.22 9.84 -4.74
CA ALA A 81 -7.90 8.93 -5.65
C ALA A 81 -9.37 9.29 -5.73
N ASP A 82 -9.80 9.86 -6.85
CA ASP A 82 -11.15 10.34 -7.10
C ASP A 82 -11.78 9.70 -8.33
N LEU A 83 -13.11 9.75 -8.39
CA LEU A 83 -13.86 9.31 -9.56
C LEU A 83 -13.86 10.36 -10.66
N TYR A 84 -13.56 9.90 -11.86
CA TYR A 84 -13.63 10.65 -13.10
C TYR A 84 -14.49 9.90 -14.11
N ARG A 85 -15.04 10.60 -15.10
CA ARG A 85 -15.64 9.97 -16.28
C ARG A 85 -15.15 10.65 -17.57
N MET A 86 -15.23 9.91 -18.67
CA MET A 86 -14.96 10.41 -20.02
C MET A 86 -15.75 9.61 -21.05
N HIS A 87 -15.85 10.13 -22.27
CA HIS A 87 -16.39 9.38 -23.39
C HIS A 87 -15.42 8.29 -23.86
N PRO A 88 -15.90 7.22 -24.53
CA PRO A 88 -15.04 6.14 -25.03
C PRO A 88 -14.01 6.59 -26.09
N ASP A 89 -14.20 7.75 -26.70
CA ASP A 89 -13.25 8.36 -27.62
C ASP A 89 -12.10 9.12 -26.90
N GLY A 90 -12.19 9.28 -25.58
CA GLY A 90 -11.23 10.00 -24.73
C GLY A 90 -11.57 11.46 -24.49
N THR A 91 -12.70 11.95 -25.03
CA THR A 91 -13.17 13.33 -24.81
C THR A 91 -14.05 13.45 -23.56
N GLY A 92 -14.39 14.68 -23.17
CA GLY A 92 -15.36 14.95 -22.11
C GLY A 92 -14.88 14.53 -20.71
N LEU A 93 -13.57 14.59 -20.43
CA LEU A 93 -13.04 14.28 -19.10
C LEU A 93 -13.65 15.21 -18.04
N GLU A 94 -14.26 14.60 -17.02
CA GLU A 94 -14.93 15.29 -15.91
C GLU A 94 -14.61 14.61 -14.57
N ARG A 95 -14.30 15.39 -13.53
CA ARG A 95 -14.14 14.91 -12.16
C ARG A 95 -15.51 14.83 -11.48
N LEU A 96 -15.84 13.71 -10.89
CA LEU A 96 -17.12 13.44 -10.22
C LEU A 96 -17.05 13.58 -8.71
N THR A 97 -15.90 13.30 -8.09
CA THR A 97 -15.67 13.45 -6.66
C THR A 97 -14.45 14.32 -6.39
N ASP A 98 -14.45 15.00 -5.24
CA ASP A 98 -13.38 15.89 -4.77
C ASP A 98 -13.32 15.81 -3.24
N ASP A 99 -12.92 14.65 -2.73
CA ASP A 99 -12.77 14.36 -1.30
C ASP A 99 -11.33 13.91 -1.02
N PRO A 100 -10.70 14.31 0.08
CA PRO A 100 -9.36 13.84 0.42
C PRO A 100 -9.28 12.33 0.75
N ALA A 101 -10.42 11.63 0.84
CA ALA A 101 -10.48 10.19 0.99
C ALA A 101 -10.30 9.47 -0.35
N LEU A 102 -9.98 8.18 -0.30
CA LEU A 102 -10.03 7.30 -1.47
C LEU A 102 -11.49 7.17 -1.95
N ASP A 103 -11.74 7.41 -3.24
CA ASP A 103 -12.96 7.08 -3.96
C ASP A 103 -12.61 6.17 -5.14
N ASP A 104 -13.13 4.93 -5.16
CA ASP A 104 -12.70 3.89 -6.12
C ASP A 104 -13.81 2.92 -6.51
N GLN A 105 -13.56 2.05 -7.50
CA GLN A 105 -14.38 0.89 -7.87
C GLN A 105 -15.83 1.24 -8.23
N ALA A 106 -16.00 2.29 -9.02
CA ALA A 106 -17.31 2.82 -9.38
C ALA A 106 -18.09 1.93 -10.37
N ALA A 107 -19.40 1.84 -10.17
CA ALA A 107 -20.32 1.17 -11.08
C ALA A 107 -21.64 1.94 -11.25
N PHE A 108 -22.06 2.20 -12.49
CA PHE A 108 -23.33 2.87 -12.80
C PHE A 108 -24.54 2.00 -12.44
N SER A 109 -25.61 2.63 -11.97
CA SER A 109 -26.95 2.02 -11.92
C SER A 109 -27.49 1.75 -13.33
N PRO A 110 -28.43 0.80 -13.51
CA PRO A 110 -28.95 0.45 -14.84
C PRO A 110 -29.63 1.59 -15.59
N ASP A 111 -30.16 2.58 -14.87
CA ASP A 111 -30.73 3.81 -15.42
C ASP A 111 -29.70 4.90 -15.71
N GLY A 112 -28.42 4.69 -15.32
CA GLY A 112 -27.34 5.66 -15.47
C GLY A 112 -27.41 6.86 -14.54
N ALA A 113 -28.43 6.96 -13.68
CA ALA A 113 -28.66 8.13 -12.83
C ALA A 113 -27.79 8.15 -11.56
N ARG A 114 -27.28 7.01 -11.12
CA ARG A 114 -26.49 6.86 -9.90
C ARG A 114 -25.23 6.04 -10.16
N ILE A 115 -24.23 6.23 -9.31
CA ILE A 115 -22.98 5.48 -9.31
C ILE A 115 -22.77 4.95 -7.89
N VAL A 116 -22.66 3.63 -7.71
CA VAL A 116 -22.17 3.05 -6.46
C VAL A 116 -20.66 2.99 -6.51
N PHE A 117 -19.97 3.29 -5.42
CA PHE A 117 -18.52 3.31 -5.35
C PHE A 117 -18.02 3.01 -3.93
N VAL A 118 -16.74 2.69 -3.82
CA VAL A 118 -16.04 2.50 -2.55
C VAL A 118 -15.46 3.83 -2.10
N SER A 119 -15.63 4.18 -0.81
CA SER A 119 -15.00 5.37 -0.24
C SER A 119 -14.56 5.15 1.20
N THR A 120 -13.46 5.81 1.58
CA THR A 120 -12.91 5.80 2.95
C THR A 120 -13.33 7.03 3.77
N ARG A 121 -14.15 7.93 3.22
CA ARG A 121 -14.51 9.25 3.80
C ARG A 121 -15.18 9.22 5.16
N ALA A 122 -15.84 8.12 5.54
CA ALA A 122 -16.56 8.05 6.81
C ALA A 122 -15.61 7.83 8.02
N ASN A 123 -14.75 6.82 7.93
CA ASN A 123 -13.95 6.33 9.04
C ASN A 123 -12.58 5.78 8.64
N GLY A 124 -12.10 6.08 7.43
CA GLY A 124 -10.86 5.57 6.86
C GLY A 124 -10.94 4.14 6.32
N ARG A 125 -12.09 3.45 6.46
CA ARG A 125 -12.33 2.11 5.93
C ARG A 125 -13.11 2.17 4.62
N ALA A 126 -12.90 1.19 3.77
CA ALA A 126 -13.61 1.04 2.51
C ALA A 126 -15.09 0.70 2.78
N ASN A 127 -16.00 1.62 2.48
CA ASN A 127 -17.44 1.43 2.59
C ASN A 127 -18.10 1.85 1.28
N LEU A 128 -19.32 1.35 1.01
CA LEU A 128 -20.06 1.72 -0.19
C LEU A 128 -20.80 3.03 -0.02
N TRP A 129 -20.75 3.82 -1.08
CA TRP A 129 -21.43 5.10 -1.21
C TRP A 129 -22.19 5.14 -2.54
N ILE A 130 -23.23 5.96 -2.61
CA ILE A 130 -23.96 6.24 -3.85
C ILE A 130 -23.81 7.71 -4.21
N LEU A 131 -23.34 7.97 -5.44
CA LEU A 131 -23.25 9.27 -6.06
C LEU A 131 -24.44 9.47 -7.00
N ASP A 132 -25.11 10.60 -6.91
CA ASP A 132 -26.04 11.07 -7.94
C ASP A 132 -25.21 11.62 -9.11
N ALA A 133 -25.38 11.05 -10.30
CA ALA A 133 -24.52 11.33 -11.45
C ALA A 133 -24.72 12.73 -12.06
N ALA A 134 -25.82 13.41 -11.73
CA ALA A 134 -26.12 14.75 -12.21
C ALA A 134 -25.70 15.86 -11.23
N THR A 135 -25.86 15.61 -9.92
CA THR A 135 -25.59 16.62 -8.89
C THR A 135 -24.25 16.40 -8.18
N HIS A 136 -23.60 15.26 -8.41
CA HIS A 136 -22.37 14.80 -7.75
C HIS A 136 -22.50 14.71 -6.22
N LYS A 137 -23.73 14.59 -5.69
CA LYS A 137 -23.95 14.41 -4.28
C LYS A 137 -23.75 12.96 -3.87
N ALA A 138 -22.80 12.70 -2.99
CA ALA A 138 -22.53 11.38 -2.44
C ALA A 138 -23.31 11.16 -1.13
N THR A 139 -23.85 9.94 -0.95
CA THR A 139 -24.54 9.50 0.28
C THR A 139 -24.04 8.11 0.70
N PRO A 140 -23.86 7.85 2.02
CA PRO A 140 -23.40 6.54 2.47
C PRO A 140 -24.46 5.46 2.20
N LEU A 141 -24.02 4.29 1.77
CA LEU A 141 -24.86 3.10 1.60
C LEU A 141 -24.59 2.05 2.67
N THR A 142 -23.30 1.79 2.97
CA THR A 142 -22.91 0.85 4.02
C THR A 142 -22.10 1.55 5.10
N SER A 143 -21.99 0.88 6.24
CA SER A 143 -21.22 1.34 7.38
C SER A 143 -20.76 0.13 8.21
N GLY A 144 -19.84 0.34 9.15
CA GLY A 144 -19.36 -0.70 10.06
C GLY A 144 -17.85 -0.79 10.12
N GLN A 145 -17.36 -1.86 10.74
CA GLN A 145 -15.93 -2.11 10.91
C GLN A 145 -15.32 -2.94 9.77
N GLY A 146 -16.15 -3.63 9.00
CA GLY A 146 -15.73 -4.36 7.82
C GLY A 146 -15.46 -3.44 6.63
N ALA A 147 -14.70 -3.95 5.67
CA ALA A 147 -14.44 -3.31 4.40
C ALA A 147 -15.34 -3.92 3.31
N ASP A 148 -15.83 -3.09 2.40
CA ASP A 148 -16.75 -3.44 1.32
C ASP A 148 -16.12 -3.07 -0.03
N PHE A 149 -16.15 -4.01 -1.00
CA PHE A 149 -15.42 -3.87 -2.27
C PHE A 149 -16.26 -4.28 -3.48
N ARG A 150 -15.83 -3.83 -4.65
CA ARG A 150 -16.28 -4.28 -5.97
C ARG A 150 -17.81 -4.34 -6.12
N PRO A 151 -18.52 -3.25 -5.85
CA PRO A 151 -19.96 -3.22 -5.96
C PRO A 151 -20.44 -3.42 -7.42
N SER A 152 -21.63 -4.02 -7.56
CA SER A 152 -22.26 -4.26 -8.86
C SER A 152 -23.79 -4.18 -8.72
N TRP A 153 -24.43 -3.34 -9.54
CA TRP A 153 -25.89 -3.22 -9.60
C TRP A 153 -26.52 -4.43 -10.30
N SER A 154 -27.65 -4.89 -9.78
CA SER A 154 -28.51 -5.80 -10.53
C SER A 154 -29.10 -5.09 -11.74
N PRO A 155 -29.33 -5.80 -12.89
CA PRO A 155 -29.91 -5.22 -14.10
C PRO A 155 -31.28 -4.54 -13.91
N ASP A 156 -32.07 -5.00 -12.94
CA ASP A 156 -33.37 -4.40 -12.56
C ASP A 156 -33.25 -3.23 -11.57
N GLY A 157 -32.03 -2.93 -11.09
CA GLY A 157 -31.75 -1.84 -10.16
C GLY A 157 -32.22 -2.07 -8.73
N SER A 158 -32.70 -3.28 -8.39
CA SER A 158 -33.27 -3.57 -7.07
C SER A 158 -32.21 -3.93 -6.02
N TRP A 159 -31.04 -4.41 -6.44
CA TRP A 159 -29.97 -4.86 -5.58
C TRP A 159 -28.58 -4.32 -5.98
N ILE A 160 -27.70 -4.25 -5.00
CA ILE A 160 -26.25 -4.08 -5.18
C ILE A 160 -25.58 -5.29 -4.55
N ALA A 161 -24.78 -6.02 -5.34
CA ALA A 161 -23.91 -7.09 -4.87
C ALA A 161 -22.51 -6.55 -4.62
N PHE A 162 -21.82 -7.00 -3.59
CA PHE A 162 -20.48 -6.59 -3.24
C PHE A 162 -19.74 -7.66 -2.44
N SER A 163 -18.43 -7.62 -2.40
CA SER A 163 -17.60 -8.44 -1.52
C SER A 163 -17.31 -7.70 -0.21
N SER A 164 -17.28 -8.42 0.91
CA SER A 164 -17.03 -7.82 2.23
C SER A 164 -16.44 -8.80 3.23
N ASP A 165 -15.61 -8.27 4.14
CA ASP A 165 -15.05 -9.01 5.27
C ASP A 165 -15.84 -8.81 6.59
N ARG A 166 -16.99 -8.10 6.56
CA ARG A 166 -17.74 -7.60 7.72
C ARG A 166 -18.11 -8.60 8.80
N ASP A 167 -18.35 -9.86 8.43
CA ASP A 167 -18.75 -10.93 9.36
C ASP A 167 -17.62 -11.94 9.58
N ARG A 168 -16.42 -11.60 9.20
CA ARG A 168 -15.24 -12.43 9.42
C ARG A 168 -14.57 -12.04 10.72
N ASP A 169 -15.24 -12.35 11.84
CA ASP A 169 -14.64 -12.29 13.18
C ASP A 169 -13.52 -13.32 13.28
N GLY A 170 -12.34 -12.81 13.49
CA GLY A 170 -11.17 -13.63 13.66
C GLY A 170 -10.55 -13.98 12.30
N ASP A 171 -9.40 -13.47 12.14
CA ASP A 171 -8.49 -13.90 11.12
C ASP A 171 -8.39 -15.40 11.14
N LEU A 172 -8.43 -16.00 9.98
CA LEU A 172 -7.91 -17.34 9.87
C LEU A 172 -6.49 -17.32 10.44
N PRO A 173 -6.12 -18.29 11.27
CA PRO A 173 -4.74 -18.43 11.68
C PRO A 173 -3.89 -18.37 10.42
N PRO A 174 -2.75 -17.68 10.44
CA PRO A 174 -1.88 -17.61 9.27
C PRO A 174 -1.75 -19.00 8.68
N ALA A 175 -1.92 -19.15 7.38
CA ALA A 175 -1.65 -20.41 6.74
C ALA A 175 -0.22 -20.84 7.12
N LYS A 176 -0.01 -22.14 7.30
CA LYS A 176 1.29 -22.69 7.73
C LYS A 176 2.43 -22.07 6.89
N GLY A 177 3.36 -21.38 7.53
CA GLY A 177 4.44 -20.67 6.86
C GLY A 177 4.19 -19.18 6.59
N ARG A 178 3.12 -18.59 7.11
CA ARG A 178 2.76 -17.19 6.87
C ARG A 178 2.56 -16.46 8.18
N TRP A 179 2.98 -15.23 8.26
CA TRP A 179 2.83 -14.36 9.42
C TRP A 179 1.75 -13.29 9.19
N GLU A 180 1.40 -13.02 7.94
CA GLU A 180 0.39 -12.05 7.56
C GLU A 180 -1.02 -12.62 7.78
N ARG A 181 -1.96 -11.75 8.10
CA ARG A 181 -3.38 -12.08 8.14
C ARG A 181 -3.93 -12.21 6.73
N LEU A 182 -4.67 -13.27 6.47
CA LEU A 182 -5.40 -13.36 5.22
C LEU A 182 -6.74 -12.65 5.36
N HIS A 183 -6.95 -11.68 4.52
CA HIS A 183 -8.22 -11.04 4.33
C HIS A 183 -9.15 -11.97 3.54
N LEU A 184 -10.17 -12.50 4.21
CA LEU A 184 -11.21 -13.30 3.59
C LEU A 184 -12.47 -12.47 3.37
N VAL A 185 -13.09 -12.60 2.21
CA VAL A 185 -14.31 -11.89 1.87
C VAL A 185 -15.40 -12.84 1.41
N ASP A 186 -16.64 -12.46 1.67
CA ASP A 186 -17.86 -13.10 1.20
C ASP A 186 -18.68 -12.13 0.35
N ILE A 187 -19.65 -12.67 -0.36
CA ILE A 187 -20.56 -11.88 -1.19
C ILE A 187 -21.81 -11.53 -0.42
N TYR A 188 -22.13 -10.25 -0.46
CA TYR A 188 -23.31 -9.65 0.16
C TYR A 188 -24.20 -8.97 -0.88
N LEU A 189 -25.47 -8.85 -0.54
CA LEU A 189 -26.47 -8.05 -1.26
C LEU A 189 -27.05 -7.00 -0.32
N ILE A 190 -27.34 -5.82 -0.88
CA ILE A 190 -28.04 -4.73 -0.20
C ILE A 190 -28.96 -4.02 -1.19
N HIS A 191 -30.11 -3.49 -0.72
CA HIS A 191 -30.91 -2.59 -1.54
C HIS A 191 -30.26 -1.20 -1.65
N PRO A 192 -30.52 -0.44 -2.72
CA PRO A 192 -29.98 0.90 -2.90
C PRO A 192 -30.39 1.92 -1.82
N ASP A 193 -31.41 1.62 -1.03
CA ASP A 193 -31.86 2.40 0.13
C ASP A 193 -31.16 2.01 1.45
N GLY A 194 -30.22 1.06 1.40
CA GLY A 194 -29.48 0.55 2.56
C GLY A 194 -30.18 -0.57 3.33
N THR A 195 -31.35 -1.00 2.91
CA THR A 195 -32.09 -2.11 3.55
C THR A 195 -31.72 -3.47 2.96
N GLY A 196 -32.16 -4.56 3.59
CA GLY A 196 -32.08 -5.92 3.05
C GLY A 196 -30.68 -6.52 2.98
N LEU A 197 -29.72 -5.98 3.76
CA LEU A 197 -28.36 -6.54 3.81
C LEU A 197 -28.39 -8.04 4.13
N LYS A 198 -27.79 -8.85 3.25
CA LYS A 198 -27.70 -10.30 3.44
C LYS A 198 -26.47 -10.88 2.77
N ARG A 199 -25.84 -11.88 3.41
CA ARG A 199 -24.77 -12.69 2.85
C ARG A 199 -25.33 -13.80 1.98
N ILE A 200 -24.72 -14.05 0.81
CA ILE A 200 -25.13 -15.11 -0.12
C ILE A 200 -24.05 -16.16 -0.41
N SER A 201 -22.78 -15.90 -0.10
CA SER A 201 -21.71 -16.91 -0.23
C SER A 201 -21.42 -17.56 1.13
N GLN A 202 -21.04 -18.85 1.11
CA GLN A 202 -20.70 -19.63 2.31
C GLN A 202 -19.57 -20.65 2.02
N HIS A 203 -18.58 -20.28 1.20
CA HIS A 203 -17.56 -21.24 0.73
C HIS A 203 -16.40 -21.46 1.69
N GLY A 204 -16.37 -20.79 2.86
CA GLY A 204 -15.26 -20.94 3.83
C GLY A 204 -13.90 -20.44 3.34
N GLY A 205 -13.85 -19.84 2.15
CA GLY A 205 -12.69 -19.28 1.51
C GLY A 205 -12.90 -17.81 1.13
N PHE A 206 -12.27 -17.39 0.06
CA PHE A 206 -12.36 -16.05 -0.50
C PHE A 206 -13.30 -16.08 -1.72
N CYS A 207 -14.37 -15.28 -1.72
CA CYS A 207 -15.25 -15.07 -2.88
C CYS A 207 -15.35 -13.59 -3.19
N GLY A 208 -15.05 -13.19 -4.43
CA GLY A 208 -14.95 -11.77 -4.78
C GLY A 208 -15.55 -11.39 -6.14
N SER A 209 -15.52 -10.08 -6.40
CA SER A 209 -15.91 -9.40 -7.64
C SER A 209 -17.26 -9.87 -8.20
N PRO A 210 -18.37 -9.71 -7.47
CA PRO A 210 -19.69 -10.20 -7.89
C PRO A 210 -20.18 -9.45 -9.13
N LYS A 211 -20.76 -10.19 -10.08
CA LYS A 211 -21.44 -9.66 -11.27
C LYS A 211 -22.75 -10.39 -11.53
N TRP A 212 -23.77 -9.65 -11.85
CA TRP A 212 -25.11 -10.16 -12.02
C TRP A 212 -25.34 -10.88 -13.35
N THR A 213 -26.17 -11.92 -13.31
CA THR A 213 -26.84 -12.43 -14.51
C THR A 213 -27.90 -11.44 -14.99
N ARG A 214 -28.23 -11.47 -16.30
CA ARG A 214 -29.14 -10.49 -16.92
C ARG A 214 -30.57 -10.52 -16.37
N ASP A 215 -31.02 -11.66 -15.85
CA ASP A 215 -32.32 -11.85 -15.25
C ASP A 215 -32.42 -11.40 -13.78
N SER A 216 -31.35 -10.81 -13.25
CA SER A 216 -31.22 -10.37 -11.85
C SER A 216 -31.42 -11.48 -10.80
N LYS A 217 -31.37 -12.78 -11.21
CA LYS A 217 -31.63 -13.90 -10.29
C LYS A 217 -30.40 -14.53 -9.70
N SER A 218 -29.24 -14.30 -10.28
CA SER A 218 -27.98 -14.89 -9.81
C SER A 218 -26.82 -13.93 -9.91
N VAL A 219 -25.78 -14.23 -9.13
CA VAL A 219 -24.50 -13.52 -9.13
C VAL A 219 -23.38 -14.48 -9.52
N VAL A 220 -22.51 -14.06 -10.42
CA VAL A 220 -21.28 -14.77 -10.79
C VAL A 220 -20.11 -14.18 -10.03
N THR A 221 -19.32 -15.04 -9.38
CA THR A 221 -18.17 -14.66 -8.55
C THR A 221 -17.00 -15.59 -8.82
N TYR A 222 -15.78 -15.15 -8.53
CA TYR A 222 -14.68 -16.10 -8.36
C TYR A 222 -14.59 -16.52 -6.89
N CYS A 223 -14.27 -17.78 -6.63
CA CYS A 223 -13.98 -18.25 -5.29
C CYS A 223 -12.73 -19.12 -5.29
N MET A 224 -11.99 -19.07 -4.19
CA MET A 224 -10.81 -19.88 -3.96
C MET A 224 -10.67 -20.22 -2.48
N SER A 225 -9.90 -21.26 -2.16
CA SER A 225 -9.60 -21.59 -0.76
C SER A 225 -8.72 -20.50 -0.13
N ALA A 226 -8.65 -20.48 1.19
CA ALA A 226 -7.75 -19.60 1.91
C ALA A 226 -6.28 -19.85 1.50
N GLN A 227 -5.89 -21.11 1.31
CA GLN A 227 -4.54 -21.47 0.88
C GLN A 227 -4.25 -20.97 -0.54
N ASP A 228 -5.18 -21.18 -1.49
CA ASP A 228 -5.00 -20.69 -2.86
C ASP A 228 -4.94 -19.16 -2.90
N THR A 229 -5.74 -18.47 -2.08
CA THR A 229 -5.68 -17.01 -1.97
C THR A 229 -4.28 -16.54 -1.54
N TRP A 230 -3.66 -17.24 -0.57
CA TRP A 230 -2.27 -17.01 -0.16
C TRP A 230 -1.28 -17.19 -1.29
N ASP A 231 -1.40 -18.30 -2.00
CA ASP A 231 -0.42 -18.69 -3.02
C ASP A 231 -0.49 -17.80 -4.27
N HIS A 232 -1.66 -17.21 -4.54
CA HIS A 232 -1.89 -16.39 -5.74
C HIS A 232 -1.79 -14.88 -5.52
N ARG A 233 -1.69 -14.38 -4.29
CA ARG A 233 -1.65 -12.95 -3.99
C ARG A 233 -0.52 -12.18 -4.70
N PHE A 234 0.61 -12.84 -4.96
CA PHE A 234 1.74 -12.27 -5.71
C PHE A 234 1.74 -12.63 -7.20
N GLY A 235 0.69 -13.23 -7.71
CA GLY A 235 0.62 -13.68 -9.11
C GLY A 235 1.57 -14.82 -9.46
N GLN A 236 2.06 -15.57 -8.48
CA GLN A 236 3.11 -16.60 -8.66
C GLN A 236 2.63 -18.04 -8.43
N GLY A 237 1.36 -18.26 -8.16
CA GLY A 237 0.83 -19.60 -7.91
C GLY A 237 0.49 -20.37 -9.19
N ASP A 238 0.66 -21.70 -9.16
CA ASP A 238 0.16 -22.64 -10.18
C ASP A 238 -1.17 -23.25 -9.70
N GLY A 239 -2.15 -22.44 -9.35
CA GLY A 239 -3.43 -22.91 -8.91
C GLY A 239 -4.54 -22.61 -9.91
N ASP A 240 -5.59 -23.36 -9.78
CA ASP A 240 -6.82 -23.20 -10.53
C ASP A 240 -7.92 -22.77 -9.57
N ASN A 241 -8.66 -21.76 -9.93
CA ASN A 241 -9.93 -21.47 -9.27
C ASN A 241 -11.08 -21.63 -10.25
N GLN A 242 -12.30 -21.61 -9.71
CA GLN A 242 -13.51 -21.69 -10.50
C GLN A 242 -14.34 -20.43 -10.34
N LEU A 243 -15.11 -20.11 -11.39
CA LEU A 243 -16.19 -19.15 -11.30
C LEU A 243 -17.48 -19.87 -10.91
N PHE A 244 -18.21 -19.28 -9.99
CA PHE A 244 -19.47 -19.83 -9.49
C PHE A 244 -20.62 -18.88 -9.79
N LYS A 245 -21.77 -19.47 -10.10
CA LYS A 245 -23.05 -18.76 -10.17
C LYS A 245 -23.89 -19.16 -8.96
N THR A 246 -24.32 -18.17 -8.18
CA THR A 246 -25.14 -18.34 -6.98
C THR A 246 -26.52 -17.71 -7.19
N ASP A 247 -27.59 -18.47 -7.03
CA ASP A 247 -28.95 -17.96 -7.04
C ASP A 247 -29.24 -17.17 -5.75
N ILE A 248 -29.76 -15.95 -5.86
CA ILE A 248 -29.88 -15.01 -4.73
C ILE A 248 -31.03 -15.34 -3.77
N VAL A 249 -31.94 -16.20 -4.16
CA VAL A 249 -33.10 -16.60 -3.35
C VAL A 249 -32.83 -17.93 -2.64
N SER A 250 -32.42 -18.94 -3.39
CA SER A 250 -32.19 -20.28 -2.86
C SER A 250 -30.80 -20.48 -2.27
N GLY A 251 -29.83 -19.65 -2.64
CA GLY A 251 -28.42 -19.83 -2.31
C GLY A 251 -27.72 -20.96 -3.07
N ALA A 252 -28.44 -21.60 -4.01
CA ALA A 252 -27.90 -22.69 -4.81
C ALA A 252 -26.72 -22.18 -5.67
N THR A 253 -25.59 -22.89 -5.60
CA THR A 253 -24.36 -22.52 -6.26
C THR A 253 -23.92 -23.59 -7.24
N ALA A 254 -23.51 -23.19 -8.45
CA ALA A 254 -22.98 -24.07 -9.47
C ALA A 254 -21.73 -23.46 -10.15
N PRO A 255 -20.72 -24.28 -10.51
CA PRO A 255 -19.59 -23.81 -11.29
C PRO A 255 -20.03 -23.43 -12.70
N VAL A 256 -19.46 -22.32 -13.25
CA VAL A 256 -19.80 -21.80 -14.59
C VAL A 256 -18.60 -21.64 -15.50
N ALA A 257 -17.39 -21.69 -14.96
CA ALA A 257 -16.16 -21.75 -15.74
C ALA A 257 -15.11 -22.53 -14.96
N ALA A 258 -14.63 -23.60 -15.59
CA ALA A 258 -13.56 -24.46 -15.08
C ALA A 258 -12.33 -24.35 -16.00
N GLY A 259 -11.25 -25.09 -15.68
CA GLY A 259 -10.01 -25.13 -16.43
C GLY A 259 -8.89 -24.35 -15.76
N PRO A 260 -7.68 -24.32 -16.36
CA PRO A 260 -6.48 -23.85 -15.72
C PRO A 260 -6.47 -22.35 -15.46
N GLY A 261 -5.65 -21.95 -14.49
CA GLY A 261 -5.34 -20.56 -14.13
C GLY A 261 -6.33 -19.90 -13.20
N VAL A 262 -5.85 -18.83 -12.60
CA VAL A 262 -6.63 -18.01 -11.66
C VAL A 262 -7.54 -17.05 -12.42
N LYS A 263 -8.84 -17.24 -12.30
CA LYS A 263 -9.91 -16.48 -12.96
C LYS A 263 -10.45 -15.43 -11.98
N LEU A 264 -10.36 -14.16 -12.35
CA LEU A 264 -10.73 -13.00 -11.54
C LEU A 264 -11.68 -12.09 -12.32
N LEU A 265 -12.40 -11.22 -11.62
CA LEU A 265 -13.23 -10.17 -12.23
C LEU A 265 -14.19 -10.72 -13.32
N PRO A 266 -15.02 -11.71 -13.01
CA PRO A 266 -15.97 -12.22 -14.00
C PRO A 266 -16.94 -11.13 -14.44
N THR A 267 -17.41 -11.19 -15.69
CA THR A 267 -18.47 -10.33 -16.22
C THR A 267 -19.40 -11.18 -17.08
N VAL A 268 -20.72 -11.01 -16.91
CA VAL A 268 -21.72 -11.65 -17.75
C VAL A 268 -22.09 -10.69 -18.88
N LEU A 269 -21.69 -11.03 -20.10
CA LEU A 269 -21.92 -10.22 -21.29
C LEU A 269 -23.38 -10.22 -21.73
N SER A 270 -23.73 -9.32 -22.67
CA SER A 270 -25.06 -9.24 -23.25
C SER A 270 -25.52 -10.53 -23.92
N SER A 271 -24.60 -11.33 -24.42
CA SER A 271 -24.84 -12.67 -24.99
C SER A 271 -25.12 -13.75 -23.95
N GLY A 272 -24.89 -13.50 -22.65
CA GLY A 272 -24.85 -14.52 -21.60
C GLY A 272 -23.50 -15.22 -21.44
N GLU A 273 -22.54 -14.93 -22.32
CA GLU A 273 -21.17 -15.41 -22.21
C GLU A 273 -20.46 -14.80 -20.99
N ILE A 274 -19.59 -15.58 -20.34
CA ILE A 274 -18.79 -15.11 -19.22
C ILE A 274 -17.40 -14.73 -19.74
N ALA A 275 -17.00 -13.49 -19.48
CA ALA A 275 -15.65 -13.01 -19.68
C ALA A 275 -14.96 -12.83 -18.30
N TYR A 276 -13.65 -12.96 -18.25
CA TYR A 276 -12.89 -12.86 -17.00
C TYR A 276 -11.42 -12.51 -17.26
N LEU A 277 -10.76 -11.94 -16.26
CA LEU A 277 -9.31 -11.80 -16.24
C LEU A 277 -8.70 -13.14 -15.78
N ARG A 278 -7.75 -13.69 -16.55
CA ARG A 278 -6.98 -14.85 -16.17
C ARG A 278 -5.53 -14.47 -15.88
N ARG A 279 -5.01 -15.00 -14.77
CA ARG A 279 -3.61 -14.90 -14.38
C ARG A 279 -3.05 -16.30 -14.18
N ASP A 280 -2.01 -16.66 -14.91
CA ASP A 280 -1.16 -17.81 -14.63
C ASP A 280 0.24 -17.57 -15.20
N LYS A 281 1.17 -18.51 -14.99
CA LYS A 281 2.55 -18.36 -15.48
C LYS A 281 2.65 -18.39 -17.01
N ALA A 282 1.71 -19.02 -17.68
CA ALA A 282 1.75 -19.20 -19.14
C ALA A 282 0.97 -18.09 -19.86
N GLU A 283 -0.19 -17.67 -19.32
CA GLU A 283 -1.09 -16.77 -20.02
C GLU A 283 -1.76 -15.76 -19.07
N HIS A 284 -1.63 -14.48 -19.40
CA HIS A 284 -2.31 -13.39 -18.72
C HIS A 284 -3.18 -12.61 -19.70
N GLY A 285 -4.37 -12.18 -19.27
CA GLY A 285 -5.24 -11.32 -20.06
C GLY A 285 -6.72 -11.65 -19.89
N VAL A 286 -7.50 -11.16 -20.84
CA VAL A 286 -8.93 -11.39 -20.91
C VAL A 286 -9.21 -12.73 -21.63
N PHE A 287 -10.12 -13.50 -21.04
CA PHE A 287 -10.60 -14.76 -21.58
C PHE A 287 -12.13 -14.81 -21.59
N TYR A 288 -12.67 -15.64 -22.46
CA TYR A 288 -14.11 -15.84 -22.61
C TYR A 288 -14.47 -17.32 -22.46
N SER A 289 -15.63 -17.61 -21.91
CA SER A 289 -16.11 -18.98 -21.72
C SER A 289 -16.31 -19.74 -23.05
N SER A 290 -16.46 -19.05 -24.17
CA SER A 290 -16.50 -19.63 -25.52
C SER A 290 -15.12 -20.00 -26.08
N GLY A 291 -14.03 -19.57 -25.44
CA GLY A 291 -12.67 -19.74 -25.93
C GLY A 291 -12.21 -18.74 -27.00
N LYS A 292 -13.04 -17.74 -27.32
CA LYS A 292 -12.60 -16.67 -28.23
C LYS A 292 -11.42 -15.88 -27.65
N PRO A 293 -10.55 -15.28 -28.47
CA PRO A 293 -9.42 -14.47 -28.00
C PRO A 293 -9.89 -13.18 -27.32
N GLY A 294 -9.08 -12.67 -26.42
CA GLY A 294 -9.21 -11.36 -25.79
C GLY A 294 -7.88 -10.67 -25.63
N PRO A 295 -7.86 -9.41 -25.16
CA PRO A 295 -6.62 -8.68 -24.88
C PRO A 295 -5.68 -9.44 -23.96
N LYS A 296 -4.38 -9.41 -24.24
CA LYS A 296 -3.33 -10.12 -23.50
C LYS A 296 -2.35 -9.14 -22.83
N GLY A 297 -1.71 -9.59 -21.78
CA GLY A 297 -0.64 -8.86 -21.09
C GLY A 297 -0.65 -9.08 -19.59
N SER A 298 0.52 -9.31 -19.01
CA SER A 298 0.70 -9.47 -17.55
C SER A 298 0.46 -8.16 -16.78
N ASP A 299 0.47 -7.06 -17.49
CA ASP A 299 0.22 -5.69 -17.02
C ASP A 299 -1.26 -5.28 -17.06
N LEU A 300 -2.13 -6.08 -17.71
CA LEU A 300 -3.55 -5.80 -17.84
C LEU A 300 -4.29 -6.01 -16.51
N ARG A 301 -5.12 -5.03 -16.14
CA ARG A 301 -5.91 -5.01 -14.91
C ARG A 301 -7.34 -4.54 -15.17
N CYS A 302 -8.28 -5.02 -14.37
CA CYS A 302 -9.63 -4.50 -14.20
C CYS A 302 -10.40 -4.28 -15.52
N PRO A 303 -10.57 -5.31 -16.37
CA PRO A 303 -11.30 -5.17 -17.63
C PRO A 303 -12.79 -4.92 -17.38
N SER A 304 -13.39 -4.04 -18.21
CA SER A 304 -14.82 -3.74 -18.24
C SER A 304 -15.30 -3.63 -19.68
N TRP A 305 -16.45 -4.22 -19.99
CA TRP A 305 -16.99 -4.31 -21.36
C TRP A 305 -18.06 -3.28 -21.64
N SER A 306 -18.10 -2.80 -22.89
CA SER A 306 -19.23 -2.02 -23.38
C SER A 306 -20.55 -2.80 -23.27
N PRO A 307 -21.71 -2.13 -23.18
CA PRO A 307 -23.00 -2.80 -22.99
C PRO A 307 -23.35 -3.81 -24.08
N ASP A 308 -22.87 -3.61 -25.30
CA ASP A 308 -23.01 -4.52 -26.43
C ASP A 308 -21.97 -5.67 -26.44
N GLY A 309 -20.93 -5.56 -25.57
CA GLY A 309 -19.83 -6.52 -25.48
C GLY A 309 -18.82 -6.43 -26.63
N ALA A 310 -18.88 -5.40 -27.47
CA ALA A 310 -18.01 -5.25 -28.62
C ALA A 310 -16.62 -4.67 -28.27
N GLN A 311 -16.54 -3.88 -27.21
CA GLN A 311 -15.31 -3.24 -26.76
C GLN A 311 -15.00 -3.60 -25.30
N VAL A 312 -13.73 -3.50 -24.93
CA VAL A 312 -13.26 -3.66 -23.56
C VAL A 312 -12.30 -2.53 -23.20
N VAL A 313 -12.52 -1.92 -22.04
CA VAL A 313 -11.61 -0.96 -21.42
C VAL A 313 -10.91 -1.63 -20.25
N TYR A 314 -9.63 -1.33 -20.03
CA TYR A 314 -8.82 -1.90 -18.95
C TYR A 314 -7.64 -0.98 -18.63
N SER A 315 -7.03 -1.19 -17.47
CA SER A 315 -5.80 -0.51 -17.12
C SER A 315 -4.58 -1.34 -17.50
N ARG A 316 -3.50 -0.69 -17.96
CA ARG A 316 -2.16 -1.26 -18.05
C ARG A 316 -1.27 -0.63 -17.00
N TYR A 317 -0.62 -1.47 -16.19
CA TYR A 317 0.22 -1.07 -15.08
C TYR A 317 1.70 -1.17 -15.44
N VAL A 318 2.47 -0.14 -15.08
CA VAL A 318 3.92 -0.15 -15.07
C VAL A 318 4.39 -0.13 -13.61
N SER A 319 5.09 -1.19 -13.21
CA SER A 319 5.64 -1.34 -11.85
C SER A 319 7.17 -1.26 -11.90
N ASN A 320 7.70 -0.14 -12.37
CA ASN A 320 9.14 0.11 -12.37
C ASN A 320 9.43 1.22 -11.36
N HIS A 321 9.73 0.82 -10.12
CA HIS A 321 10.06 1.77 -9.05
C HIS A 321 11.42 2.41 -9.34
N PRO A 322 11.47 3.70 -9.68
CA PRO A 322 12.72 4.40 -9.86
C PRO A 322 13.44 4.52 -8.51
N ALA A 323 14.76 4.61 -8.53
CA ALA A 323 15.51 4.98 -7.34
C ALA A 323 15.27 6.46 -7.00
N GLU A 324 15.04 7.28 -8.03
CA GLU A 324 14.73 8.69 -7.92
C GLU A 324 13.31 8.89 -7.35
N PRO A 325 13.14 9.80 -6.38
CA PRO A 325 11.84 10.03 -5.74
C PRO A 325 10.80 10.62 -6.70
N VAL A 326 9.57 10.14 -6.58
CA VAL A 326 8.40 10.65 -7.32
C VAL A 326 7.42 11.27 -6.32
N LYS A 327 7.05 12.53 -6.52
CA LYS A 327 6.08 13.21 -5.64
C LYS A 327 4.72 12.53 -5.75
N VAL A 328 4.10 12.27 -4.59
CA VAL A 328 2.75 11.74 -4.46
C VAL A 328 1.91 12.64 -3.57
N TRP A 329 0.60 12.43 -3.57
CA TRP A 329 -0.31 13.22 -2.76
C TRP A 329 -0.21 12.87 -1.26
N SER A 330 -0.50 13.86 -0.40
CA SER A 330 -0.59 13.71 1.06
C SER A 330 -1.94 14.23 1.56
N ARG A 331 -2.55 13.53 2.51
CA ARG A 331 -3.76 14.00 3.19
C ARG A 331 -3.53 15.27 4.02
N ASN A 332 -2.31 15.47 4.51
CA ASN A 332 -1.92 16.62 5.31
C ASN A 332 -0.96 17.53 4.53
N PRO A 333 -1.35 18.78 4.22
CA PRO A 333 -0.53 19.72 3.44
C PRO A 333 0.76 20.17 4.16
N ASN A 334 0.94 19.83 5.44
CA ASN A 334 2.20 20.06 6.15
C ASN A 334 3.28 19.01 5.80
N PHE A 335 2.94 18.01 4.98
CA PHE A 335 3.86 16.97 4.55
C PHE A 335 3.89 16.89 3.02
N ASP A 336 5.08 16.99 2.45
CA ASP A 336 5.35 16.64 1.06
C ASP A 336 5.78 15.16 0.99
N MET A 337 5.02 14.34 0.28
CA MET A 337 5.20 12.89 0.20
C MET A 337 5.86 12.49 -1.11
N TYR A 338 6.80 11.52 -1.05
CA TYR A 338 7.52 11.00 -2.21
C TYR A 338 7.65 9.48 -2.14
N SER A 339 7.24 8.79 -3.20
CA SER A 339 7.53 7.36 -3.35
C SER A 339 8.89 7.15 -4.02
N THR A 340 9.60 6.09 -3.62
CA THR A 340 10.93 5.74 -4.10
C THR A 340 11.13 4.22 -4.11
N ALA A 341 12.34 3.75 -4.35
CA ALA A 341 12.70 2.34 -4.18
C ALA A 341 12.73 1.95 -2.69
N TRP A 342 13.01 0.69 -2.38
CA TRP A 342 12.77 0.09 -1.07
C TRP A 342 13.56 0.71 0.07
N LEU A 343 12.88 0.86 1.21
CA LEU A 343 13.42 1.22 2.51
C LEU A 343 14.36 2.44 2.46
N PRO A 344 13.86 3.62 2.08
CA PRO A 344 14.64 4.84 2.00
C PRO A 344 15.24 5.24 3.37
N ALA A 345 16.42 5.86 3.36
CA ALA A 345 17.01 6.46 4.54
C ALA A 345 17.85 7.69 4.15
N TYR A 346 17.60 8.83 4.78
CA TYR A 346 18.42 10.03 4.62
C TYR A 346 19.61 10.06 5.58
N ASP A 347 20.69 10.64 5.12
CA ASP A 347 21.79 11.06 6.00
C ASP A 347 21.37 12.25 6.87
N SER A 348 22.17 12.59 7.87
CA SER A 348 21.89 13.70 8.80
C SER A 348 21.88 15.09 8.15
N SER A 349 22.51 15.25 6.98
CA SER A 349 22.49 16.49 6.21
C SER A 349 21.20 16.71 5.42
N GLY A 350 20.44 15.64 5.14
CA GLY A 350 19.29 15.65 4.25
C GLY A 350 19.65 15.79 2.76
N GLU A 351 20.92 15.57 2.38
CA GLU A 351 21.40 15.69 1.00
C GLU A 351 21.47 14.34 0.27
N HIS A 352 21.68 13.25 1.02
CA HIS A 352 21.94 11.93 0.47
C HIS A 352 20.85 10.94 0.91
N LEU A 353 20.07 10.45 -0.05
CA LEU A 353 19.06 9.43 0.16
C LEU A 353 19.62 8.05 -0.24
N ALA A 354 19.72 7.14 0.72
CA ALA A 354 20.01 5.74 0.46
C ALA A 354 18.73 4.96 0.17
N VAL A 355 18.70 4.17 -0.91
CA VAL A 355 17.59 3.27 -1.26
C VAL A 355 18.12 1.95 -1.77
N THR A 356 17.34 0.88 -1.64
CA THR A 356 17.68 -0.43 -2.19
C THR A 356 16.73 -0.80 -3.33
N LYS A 357 17.25 -1.51 -4.32
CA LYS A 357 16.48 -1.95 -5.48
C LYS A 357 16.94 -3.31 -5.96
N MET A 358 15.98 -4.18 -6.23
CA MET A 358 16.25 -5.47 -6.90
C MET A 358 16.61 -5.22 -8.37
N ASN A 359 17.68 -5.84 -8.81
CA ASN A 359 18.11 -5.76 -10.20
C ASN A 359 17.26 -6.65 -11.11
N PRO A 360 17.20 -6.37 -12.43
CA PRO A 360 16.54 -7.24 -13.38
C PRO A 360 17.01 -8.69 -13.24
N GLY A 361 16.07 -9.64 -13.25
CA GLY A 361 16.35 -11.06 -13.02
C GLY A 361 16.24 -11.53 -11.58
N GLY A 362 16.10 -10.61 -10.60
CA GLY A 362 15.75 -10.94 -9.21
C GLY A 362 16.84 -11.60 -8.34
N ALA A 363 18.03 -11.86 -8.90
CA ALA A 363 19.11 -12.58 -8.21
C ALA A 363 19.97 -11.67 -7.32
N THR A 364 20.01 -10.38 -7.59
CA THR A 364 20.85 -9.41 -6.88
C THR A 364 20.07 -8.16 -6.50
N THR A 365 20.50 -7.51 -5.41
CA THR A 365 20.00 -6.20 -5.00
C THR A 365 21.15 -5.21 -4.96
N SER A 366 20.87 -3.96 -5.34
CA SER A 366 21.83 -2.86 -5.25
C SER A 366 21.36 -1.81 -4.23
N LEU A 367 22.33 -1.26 -3.51
CA LEU A 367 22.19 -0.06 -2.68
C LEU A 367 22.59 1.15 -3.51
N PHE A 368 21.69 2.11 -3.61
CA PHE A 368 21.88 3.36 -4.36
C PHE A 368 21.96 4.55 -3.41
N ILE A 369 22.72 5.56 -3.81
CA ILE A 369 22.66 6.92 -3.26
C ILE A 369 22.02 7.82 -4.31
N VAL A 370 21.01 8.56 -3.88
CA VAL A 370 20.28 9.55 -4.69
C VAL A 370 20.53 10.93 -4.11
N ASP A 371 21.16 11.78 -4.90
CA ASP A 371 21.33 13.21 -4.61
C ASP A 371 20.31 14.00 -5.41
N GLU A 372 19.74 15.06 -4.85
CA GLU A 372 18.73 15.87 -5.54
C GLU A 372 19.27 16.42 -6.87
N GLY A 373 18.55 16.19 -7.96
CA GLY A 373 18.92 16.64 -9.31
C GLY A 373 20.06 15.87 -9.97
N LYS A 374 20.53 14.76 -9.38
CA LYS A 374 21.55 13.90 -9.98
C LYS A 374 21.00 12.48 -10.22
N PRO A 375 21.54 11.75 -11.20
CA PRO A 375 21.22 10.34 -11.38
C PRO A 375 21.61 9.51 -10.15
N ALA A 376 20.79 8.52 -9.79
CA ALA A 376 21.12 7.58 -8.73
C ALA A 376 22.41 6.81 -9.05
N ARG A 377 23.31 6.67 -8.07
CA ARG A 377 24.54 5.90 -8.19
C ARG A 377 24.50 4.65 -7.33
N SER A 378 24.78 3.49 -7.89
CA SER A 378 24.95 2.25 -7.15
C SER A 378 26.29 2.25 -6.42
N ILE A 379 26.28 1.97 -5.11
CA ILE A 379 27.50 1.90 -4.27
C ILE A 379 27.81 0.48 -3.80
N LEU A 380 26.83 -0.42 -3.82
CA LEU A 380 27.00 -1.82 -3.43
C LEU A 380 25.99 -2.69 -4.22
N THR A 381 26.44 -3.85 -4.70
CA THR A 381 25.56 -4.87 -5.29
C THR A 381 25.90 -6.22 -4.67
N GLN A 382 24.87 -6.96 -4.22
CA GLN A 382 25.04 -8.25 -3.57
C GLN A 382 24.04 -9.28 -4.11
N THR A 383 24.39 -10.55 -4.04
CA THR A 383 23.46 -11.67 -4.26
C THR A 383 22.45 -11.70 -3.10
N GLY A 384 21.18 -11.95 -3.41
CA GLY A 384 20.09 -11.87 -2.45
C GLY A 384 19.65 -10.43 -2.20
N LEU A 385 19.22 -10.11 -0.99
CA LEU A 385 18.64 -8.82 -0.64
C LEU A 385 19.66 -7.94 0.10
N ILE A 386 19.55 -6.64 -0.10
CA ILE A 386 20.09 -5.59 0.76
C ILE A 386 18.88 -4.84 1.29
N LEU A 387 18.67 -4.81 2.62
CA LEU A 387 17.49 -4.19 3.23
C LEU A 387 17.82 -3.32 4.43
N GLY A 388 17.02 -2.27 4.63
CA GLY A 388 17.06 -1.39 5.78
C GLY A 388 18.40 -0.64 5.94
N PRO A 389 18.82 0.17 4.96
CA PRO A 389 20.01 0.99 5.11
C PRO A 389 19.83 2.01 6.22
N SER A 390 20.88 2.24 6.98
CA SER A 390 20.94 3.29 8.00
C SER A 390 22.30 3.99 7.95
N TRP A 391 22.28 5.31 7.90
CA TRP A 391 23.48 6.15 7.85
C TRP A 391 24.13 6.31 9.21
N SER A 392 25.47 6.34 9.23
CA SER A 392 26.20 6.85 10.39
C SER A 392 25.90 8.35 10.60
N PRO A 393 25.93 8.84 11.86
CA PRO A 393 25.61 10.25 12.14
C PRO A 393 26.51 11.26 11.41
N ASP A 394 27.73 10.88 11.05
CA ASP A 394 28.68 11.70 10.29
C ASP A 394 28.52 11.58 8.76
N GLY A 395 27.56 10.78 8.28
CA GLY A 395 27.25 10.59 6.86
C GLY A 395 28.31 9.81 6.07
N LYS A 396 29.29 9.16 6.72
CA LYS A 396 30.39 8.48 6.01
C LYS A 396 30.17 7.03 5.74
N GLN A 397 29.30 6.37 6.52
CA GLN A 397 29.05 4.93 6.43
C GLN A 397 27.57 4.61 6.42
N ILE A 398 27.26 3.44 5.88
CA ILE A 398 25.91 2.87 5.86
C ILE A 398 26.00 1.44 6.38
N VAL A 399 25.12 1.07 7.32
CA VAL A 399 24.85 -0.31 7.69
C VAL A 399 23.59 -0.79 7.02
N ALA A 400 23.53 -2.06 6.62
CA ALA A 400 22.34 -2.69 6.05
C ALA A 400 22.35 -4.21 6.32
N GLY A 401 21.18 -4.83 6.31
CA GLY A 401 21.07 -6.29 6.27
C GLY A 401 21.36 -6.81 4.86
N VAL A 402 22.24 -7.80 4.74
CA VAL A 402 22.68 -8.36 3.46
C VAL A 402 22.52 -9.88 3.46
N GLY A 403 21.87 -10.47 2.45
CA GLY A 403 21.73 -11.91 2.28
C GLY A 403 20.31 -12.39 2.08
N ILE A 404 20.02 -13.61 2.49
CA ILE A 404 18.70 -14.25 2.33
C ILE A 404 17.90 -14.09 3.63
N PHE A 405 16.73 -13.45 3.51
CA PHE A 405 15.82 -13.19 4.64
C PHE A 405 14.75 -14.28 4.82
N THR A 406 15.03 -15.51 4.44
CA THR A 406 14.07 -16.64 4.44
C THR A 406 13.51 -16.98 5.81
N ALA A 407 14.20 -16.66 6.90
CA ALA A 407 13.69 -16.85 8.27
C ALA A 407 12.40 -16.06 8.55
N PHE A 408 12.09 -15.08 7.75
CA PHE A 408 10.85 -14.29 7.84
C PHE A 408 9.59 -15.10 7.51
N LEU A 409 9.70 -16.09 6.64
CA LEU A 409 8.56 -16.87 6.17
C LEU A 409 8.34 -18.15 6.96
N ASP A 410 9.38 -18.66 7.62
CA ASP A 410 9.32 -19.95 8.33
C ASP A 410 8.82 -19.85 9.78
N ASP A 411 8.98 -18.70 10.46
CA ASP A 411 8.52 -18.52 11.85
C ASP A 411 7.01 -18.61 12.01
N ALA A 412 6.25 -18.21 11.02
CA ALA A 412 4.80 -18.32 11.06
C ALA A 412 4.27 -19.76 10.91
N ALA A 413 5.11 -20.69 10.49
CA ALA A 413 4.76 -22.10 10.28
C ALA A 413 4.89 -22.98 11.52
N GLY A 414 5.48 -22.46 12.59
CA GLY A 414 5.83 -23.30 13.76
C GLY A 414 6.83 -24.40 13.41
N GLY A 415 7.54 -24.29 12.31
CA GLY A 415 8.59 -25.20 11.85
C GLY A 415 9.87 -24.44 11.55
N LYS A 416 10.85 -24.55 12.45
CA LYS A 416 12.21 -24.10 12.19
C LYS A 416 12.78 -24.91 11.04
N LYS A 417 12.66 -24.41 9.80
CA LYS A 417 13.53 -24.92 8.74
C LYS A 417 14.94 -24.42 9.01
N PRO A 418 15.97 -25.27 8.86
CA PRO A 418 17.33 -24.80 8.93
C PRO A 418 17.48 -23.69 7.88
N ILE A 419 17.94 -22.51 8.31
CA ILE A 419 18.54 -21.50 7.45
C ILE A 419 19.50 -22.27 6.53
N ASP A 420 19.45 -22.03 5.23
CA ASP A 420 20.32 -22.72 4.27
C ASP A 420 21.76 -22.71 4.81
N PRO A 421 22.30 -23.84 5.23
CA PRO A 421 23.62 -23.90 5.87
C PRO A 421 24.76 -23.51 4.92
N ILE A 422 24.48 -23.40 3.61
CA ILE A 422 25.47 -23.03 2.59
C ILE A 422 25.67 -21.53 2.48
N ASN A 423 24.62 -20.71 2.77
CA ASN A 423 24.68 -19.26 2.58
C ASN A 423 24.51 -18.42 3.85
N GLY A 424 24.29 -19.04 5.02
CA GLY A 424 24.02 -18.34 6.30
C GLY A 424 22.87 -17.34 6.15
N GLY A 425 22.03 -17.11 7.12
CA GLY A 425 20.98 -16.08 7.05
C GLY A 425 21.55 -14.69 6.75
N ALA A 426 20.67 -13.71 6.55
CA ALA A 426 21.10 -12.31 6.37
C ALA A 426 22.03 -11.88 7.52
N GLN A 427 23.07 -11.12 7.18
CA GLN A 427 24.03 -10.56 8.12
C GLN A 427 24.07 -9.03 7.99
N VAL A 428 24.43 -8.34 9.06
CA VAL A 428 24.65 -6.89 8.97
C VAL A 428 25.99 -6.64 8.30
N GLY A 429 25.94 -5.87 7.21
CA GLY A 429 27.11 -5.33 6.51
C GLY A 429 27.26 -3.84 6.76
N ILE A 430 28.50 -3.35 6.64
CA ILE A 430 28.85 -1.93 6.66
C ILE A 430 29.63 -1.59 5.39
N VAL A 431 29.36 -0.41 4.82
CA VAL A 431 30.02 0.11 3.61
C VAL A 431 30.21 1.62 3.75
N ASN A 432 31.29 2.15 3.20
CA ASN A 432 31.51 3.60 3.12
C ASN A 432 30.55 4.24 2.10
N ALA A 433 30.19 5.50 2.29
CA ALA A 433 29.28 6.24 1.41
C ALA A 433 29.75 6.34 -0.06
N ASP A 434 31.05 6.14 -0.30
CA ASP A 434 31.64 6.07 -1.64
C ASP A 434 31.58 4.66 -2.28
N GLY A 435 31.11 3.65 -1.51
CA GLY A 435 31.02 2.25 -1.93
C GLY A 435 32.24 1.40 -1.57
N SER A 436 33.30 2.00 -1.02
CA SER A 436 34.48 1.27 -0.59
C SER A 436 34.30 0.59 0.78
N GLY A 437 35.20 -0.33 1.13
CA GLY A 437 35.33 -0.88 2.48
C GLY A 437 34.18 -1.80 2.93
N PHE A 438 33.36 -2.32 2.00
CA PHE A 438 32.28 -3.24 2.37
C PHE A 438 32.81 -4.49 3.09
N HIS A 439 32.23 -4.80 4.24
CA HIS A 439 32.42 -6.06 4.95
C HIS A 439 31.25 -6.37 5.89
N LEU A 440 31.05 -7.66 6.18
CA LEU A 440 30.07 -8.11 7.17
C LEU A 440 30.60 -7.88 8.59
N ILE A 441 29.75 -7.37 9.47
CA ILE A 441 30.07 -7.11 10.87
C ILE A 441 29.39 -8.08 11.83
N THR A 442 28.46 -8.89 11.35
CA THR A 442 27.89 -10.05 12.05
C THR A 442 28.16 -11.33 11.24
N SER A 443 28.07 -12.48 11.89
CA SER A 443 28.28 -13.81 11.30
C SER A 443 27.50 -14.88 12.06
N GLY A 444 27.51 -16.11 11.56
CA GLY A 444 26.88 -17.25 12.19
C GLY A 444 25.56 -17.68 11.51
N ASN A 445 24.79 -18.53 12.21
CA ASN A 445 23.59 -19.15 11.68
C ASN A 445 22.30 -18.36 11.93
N SER A 446 22.39 -17.25 12.68
CA SER A 446 21.26 -16.37 12.93
C SER A 446 21.08 -15.39 11.78
N ASN A 447 19.84 -14.97 11.55
CA ASN A 447 19.51 -13.91 10.62
C ASN A 447 19.62 -12.56 11.38
N ASN A 448 20.65 -11.79 11.05
CA ASN A 448 20.96 -10.49 11.65
C ASN A 448 20.66 -9.38 10.62
N ALA A 449 19.76 -8.46 10.94
CA ALA A 449 19.29 -7.48 9.96
C ALA A 449 18.69 -6.21 10.60
N PHE A 450 18.32 -5.26 9.75
CA PHE A 450 17.62 -4.02 10.11
C PHE A 450 18.38 -3.23 11.19
N ALA A 451 19.65 -2.98 10.90
CA ALA A 451 20.52 -2.25 11.82
C ALA A 451 20.25 -0.75 11.76
N SER A 452 20.33 -0.08 12.92
CA SER A 452 20.26 1.37 13.05
C SER A 452 21.40 1.89 13.88
N PHE A 453 22.09 2.96 13.41
CA PHE A 453 23.14 3.61 14.16
C PHE A 453 22.59 4.34 15.39
N ALA A 454 23.35 4.28 16.48
CA ALA A 454 23.20 5.18 17.61
C ALA A 454 23.71 6.60 17.26
N PRO A 455 23.23 7.65 17.95
CA PRO A 455 23.71 9.02 17.75
C PRO A 455 25.19 9.23 18.01
N ASP A 456 25.84 8.35 18.77
CA ASP A 456 27.27 8.40 19.07
C ASP A 456 28.16 7.88 17.92
N GLY A 457 27.58 7.26 16.91
CA GLY A 457 28.26 6.67 15.76
C GLY A 457 29.14 5.45 16.08
N ARG A 458 29.13 4.98 17.34
CA ARG A 458 29.94 3.85 17.83
C ARG A 458 29.11 2.59 18.09
N HIS A 459 27.82 2.74 18.29
CA HIS A 459 26.91 1.62 18.51
C HIS A 459 25.92 1.50 17.39
N ILE A 460 25.46 0.26 17.16
CA ILE A 460 24.30 -0.04 16.34
C ILE A 460 23.34 -0.92 17.13
N VAL A 461 22.05 -0.77 16.91
CA VAL A 461 21.04 -1.74 17.30
C VAL A 461 20.61 -2.53 16.07
N TYR A 462 20.43 -3.84 16.20
CA TYR A 462 19.96 -4.70 15.10
C TYR A 462 19.09 -5.84 15.62
N ARG A 463 18.29 -6.40 14.72
CA ARG A 463 17.50 -7.60 15.01
C ARG A 463 18.35 -8.84 14.79
N THR A 464 18.23 -9.81 15.70
CA THR A 464 18.64 -11.20 15.47
C THR A 464 17.41 -12.12 15.54
N THR A 465 17.35 -13.14 14.68
CA THR A 465 16.36 -14.21 14.76
C THR A 465 17.01 -15.51 14.27
N GLY A 466 16.71 -16.61 14.94
CA GLY A 466 17.32 -17.89 14.60
C GLY A 466 16.94 -19.00 15.57
N PRO A 467 17.56 -20.18 15.39
CA PRO A 467 17.23 -21.35 16.19
C PRO A 467 17.44 -21.15 17.70
N ASP A 468 18.43 -20.32 18.05
CA ASP A 468 18.91 -20.21 19.43
C ASP A 468 18.68 -18.84 20.06
N ALA A 469 18.23 -17.84 19.29
CA ALA A 469 18.08 -16.48 19.80
C ALA A 469 17.15 -15.62 18.91
N ASP A 470 16.22 -14.91 19.54
CA ASP A 470 15.43 -13.85 18.95
C ASP A 470 15.69 -12.53 19.68
N GLY A 471 15.26 -11.41 19.08
CA GLY A 471 15.21 -10.09 19.69
C GLY A 471 16.26 -9.12 19.20
N LEU A 472 16.47 -8.07 19.97
CA LEU A 472 17.38 -6.97 19.62
C LEU A 472 18.73 -7.11 20.31
N ARG A 473 19.77 -6.67 19.58
CA ARG A 473 21.15 -6.65 20.05
C ARG A 473 21.74 -5.27 19.82
N ILE A 474 22.56 -4.81 20.76
CA ILE A 474 23.39 -3.62 20.61
C ILE A 474 24.83 -4.08 20.44
N MET A 475 25.49 -3.64 19.35
CA MET A 475 26.91 -3.92 19.12
C MET A 475 27.71 -2.62 19.23
N ASN A 476 28.81 -2.66 19.97
CA ASN A 476 29.84 -1.64 19.91
C ASN A 476 30.75 -1.91 18.69
N LEU A 477 30.89 -0.94 17.80
CA LEU A 477 31.65 -1.11 16.55
C LEU A 477 33.18 -1.08 16.76
N ASP A 478 33.67 -0.51 17.86
CA ASP A 478 35.11 -0.41 18.14
C ASP A 478 35.69 -1.76 18.58
N ASP A 479 35.02 -2.47 19.50
CA ASP A 479 35.50 -3.72 20.09
C ASP A 479 34.65 -4.95 19.73
N ARG A 480 33.55 -4.77 18.97
CA ARG A 480 32.59 -5.81 18.57
C ARG A 480 31.86 -6.49 19.73
N SER A 481 31.88 -5.91 20.92
CA SER A 481 31.07 -6.41 22.05
C SER A 481 29.58 -6.30 21.75
N ILE A 482 28.81 -7.30 22.18
CA ILE A 482 27.37 -7.39 21.93
C ILE A 482 26.63 -7.46 23.26
N THR A 483 25.64 -6.56 23.42
CA THR A 483 24.69 -6.58 24.54
C THR A 483 23.33 -7.04 24.04
N VAL A 484 22.71 -7.96 24.78
CA VAL A 484 21.34 -8.40 24.52
C VAL A 484 20.39 -7.34 25.06
N LEU A 485 19.61 -6.71 24.19
CA LEU A 485 18.62 -5.71 24.59
C LEU A 485 17.25 -6.36 24.88
N THR A 486 16.79 -7.28 24.00
CA THR A 486 15.52 -8.00 24.18
C THR A 486 15.67 -9.45 23.72
N ASN A 487 14.71 -10.32 24.13
CA ASN A 487 14.68 -11.75 23.78
C ASN A 487 13.33 -12.20 23.21
N GLU A 488 12.48 -11.23 22.81
CA GLU A 488 11.19 -11.48 22.18
C GLU A 488 11.30 -11.41 20.65
N TRP A 489 10.23 -11.76 19.95
CA TRP A 489 10.18 -11.52 18.49
C TRP A 489 10.05 -10.02 18.21
N ASP A 490 11.18 -9.33 18.19
CA ASP A 490 11.30 -7.89 17.97
C ASP A 490 12.01 -7.60 16.65
N ASN A 491 11.58 -6.56 15.93
CA ASN A 491 12.05 -6.29 14.57
C ASN A 491 12.07 -4.79 14.26
N PHE A 492 12.75 -4.40 13.16
CA PHE A 492 12.86 -3.04 12.66
C PHE A 492 13.24 -2.00 13.72
N PRO A 493 14.30 -2.24 14.51
CA PRO A 493 14.71 -1.25 15.51
C PRO A 493 15.25 0.00 14.82
N VAL A 494 14.87 1.17 15.35
CA VAL A 494 15.40 2.47 14.93
C VAL A 494 15.81 3.28 16.17
N TRP A 495 17.07 3.68 16.22
CA TRP A 495 17.58 4.49 17.32
C TRP A 495 17.17 5.95 17.13
N SER A 496 16.67 6.60 18.16
CA SER A 496 16.31 8.02 18.08
C SER A 496 17.55 8.89 17.90
N PRO A 497 17.53 9.88 16.98
CA PRO A 497 18.68 10.77 16.78
C PRO A 497 18.92 11.75 17.93
N ARG A 498 17.94 11.95 18.83
CA ARG A 498 17.98 12.98 19.87
C ARG A 498 17.60 12.49 21.26
N ARG A 499 16.90 11.33 21.36
CA ARG A 499 16.42 10.78 22.62
C ARG A 499 17.17 9.51 22.95
N ASP A 500 17.30 9.22 24.22
CA ASP A 500 17.83 7.93 24.69
C ASP A 500 16.77 6.84 24.59
N LEU A 501 16.26 6.61 23.36
CA LEU A 501 15.20 5.68 23.03
C LEU A 501 15.49 4.91 21.75
N ILE A 502 15.13 3.64 21.74
CA ILE A 502 15.05 2.78 20.56
C ILE A 502 13.58 2.44 20.34
N ALA A 503 13.05 2.76 19.16
CA ALA A 503 11.72 2.30 18.74
C ALA A 503 11.87 1.02 17.92
N PHE A 504 10.91 0.10 18.07
CA PHE A 504 10.91 -1.19 17.38
C PHE A 504 9.50 -1.75 17.30
N ILE A 505 9.30 -2.79 16.52
CA ILE A 505 8.04 -3.53 16.48
C ILE A 505 8.17 -4.84 17.24
N ARG A 506 7.11 -5.19 17.98
CA ARG A 506 6.97 -6.47 18.69
C ARG A 506 5.72 -7.20 18.22
N ARG A 507 5.85 -8.49 18.01
CA ARG A 507 4.75 -9.36 17.60
C ARG A 507 4.03 -9.93 18.83
N HIS A 508 2.71 -9.77 18.86
CA HIS A 508 1.81 -10.47 19.79
C HIS A 508 0.75 -11.22 18.98
N GLY A 509 0.86 -12.55 18.92
CA GLY A 509 -0.02 -13.36 18.06
C GLY A 509 0.13 -13.01 16.60
N THR A 510 -0.90 -12.45 16.00
CA THR A 510 -0.94 -11.95 14.61
C THR A 510 -0.76 -10.44 14.51
N ASP A 511 -0.73 -9.71 15.63
CA ASP A 511 -0.58 -8.26 15.65
C ASP A 511 0.89 -7.85 15.85
N PHE A 512 1.26 -6.78 15.17
CA PHE A 512 2.58 -6.15 15.29
C PHE A 512 2.37 -4.74 15.80
N ASN A 513 2.98 -4.41 16.93
CA ASN A 513 2.82 -3.11 17.56
C ASN A 513 4.16 -2.42 17.77
N VAL A 514 4.11 -1.09 17.78
CA VAL A 514 5.26 -0.23 18.03
C VAL A 514 5.54 -0.12 19.52
N PHE A 515 6.79 -0.31 19.87
CA PHE A 515 7.32 -0.17 21.23
C PHE A 515 8.51 0.78 21.25
N THR A 516 8.81 1.31 22.43
CA THR A 516 10.07 1.99 22.73
C THR A 516 10.72 1.39 23.97
N ILE A 517 12.06 1.45 24.03
CA ILE A 517 12.89 0.97 25.14
C ILE A 517 14.14 1.86 25.26
N HIS A 518 14.68 2.03 26.46
CA HIS A 518 16.01 2.63 26.63
C HIS A 518 17.13 1.66 26.23
N PRO A 519 18.30 2.15 25.79
CA PRO A 519 19.44 1.27 25.42
C PRO A 519 19.94 0.36 26.55
N ASP A 520 19.66 0.71 27.81
CA ASP A 520 19.99 -0.10 28.99
C ASP A 520 18.94 -1.21 29.29
N GLY A 521 17.88 -1.31 28.45
CA GLY A 521 16.79 -2.28 28.61
C GLY A 521 15.65 -1.81 29.52
N SER A 522 15.74 -0.63 30.11
CA SER A 522 14.67 -0.06 30.96
C SER A 522 13.60 0.66 30.12
N GLY A 523 12.47 1.00 30.75
CA GLY A 523 11.45 1.87 30.17
C GLY A 523 10.70 1.29 28.97
N LEU A 524 10.58 -0.05 28.85
CA LEU A 524 9.78 -0.68 27.79
C LEU A 524 8.35 -0.15 27.81
N LYS A 525 7.91 0.42 26.69
CA LYS A 525 6.58 1.02 26.53
C LYS A 525 5.98 0.66 25.17
N GLN A 526 4.73 0.20 25.18
CA GLN A 526 3.91 0.02 23.97
C GLN A 526 3.32 1.36 23.54
N LEU A 527 3.44 1.72 22.25
CA LEU A 527 2.94 2.96 21.69
C LEU A 527 1.66 2.76 20.85
N THR A 528 1.47 1.57 20.26
CA THR A 528 0.27 1.23 19.48
C THR A 528 -0.35 -0.07 20.00
N ASP A 529 -1.67 -0.16 19.92
CA ASP A 529 -2.48 -1.33 20.31
C ASP A 529 -3.51 -1.72 19.23
N ALA A 530 -3.42 -1.12 18.05
CA ALA A 530 -4.35 -1.40 16.95
C ALA A 530 -4.11 -2.79 16.36
N HIS A 531 -5.20 -3.46 16.01
CA HIS A 531 -5.13 -4.72 15.26
C HIS A 531 -4.44 -4.53 13.90
N GLY A 532 -3.71 -5.55 13.49
CA GLY A 532 -2.97 -5.59 12.23
C GLY A 532 -1.49 -5.34 12.39
N VAL A 533 -0.86 -4.89 11.31
CA VAL A 533 0.57 -4.67 11.26
C VAL A 533 0.85 -3.18 11.41
N ASN A 534 1.66 -2.83 12.40
CA ASN A 534 2.27 -1.51 12.56
C ASN A 534 3.78 -1.72 12.46
N ALA A 535 4.43 -1.23 11.40
CA ALA A 535 5.81 -1.56 11.09
C ALA A 535 6.58 -0.41 10.44
N HIS A 536 7.84 -0.64 10.10
CA HIS A 536 8.72 0.25 9.36
C HIS A 536 8.77 1.68 9.94
N LEU A 537 9.55 1.80 10.99
CA LEU A 537 9.63 3.02 11.78
C LEU A 537 10.68 4.00 11.25
N ALA A 538 10.41 5.30 11.38
CA ALA A 538 11.43 6.33 11.21
C ALA A 538 11.23 7.50 12.19
N TRP A 539 12.27 7.89 12.90
CA TRP A 539 12.26 9.07 13.76
C TRP A 539 12.33 10.35 12.94
N SER A 540 11.59 11.37 13.35
CA SER A 540 11.86 12.73 12.89
C SER A 540 13.26 13.21 13.33
N PRO A 541 13.92 14.11 12.59
CA PRO A 541 15.27 14.56 12.91
C PRO A 541 15.41 15.21 14.29
N ASP A 542 14.32 15.76 14.83
CA ASP A 542 14.25 16.34 16.18
C ASP A 542 13.97 15.30 17.27
N GLY A 543 13.63 14.06 16.91
CA GLY A 543 13.28 12.99 17.82
C GLY A 543 11.90 13.13 18.50
N GLU A 544 11.04 14.04 18.00
CA GLU A 544 9.72 14.32 18.61
C GLU A 544 8.60 13.48 18.04
N ARG A 545 8.78 12.96 16.81
CA ARG A 545 7.76 12.20 16.08
C ARG A 545 8.32 10.91 15.50
N LEU A 546 7.43 9.94 15.29
CA LEU A 546 7.67 8.67 14.62
C LEU A 546 6.75 8.54 13.42
N LEU A 547 7.31 8.22 12.26
CA LEU A 547 6.56 7.65 11.13
C LEU A 547 6.47 6.15 11.31
N PHE A 548 5.38 5.58 10.83
CA PHE A 548 5.19 4.14 10.76
C PHE A 548 4.16 3.79 9.69
N CYS A 549 4.20 2.57 9.17
CA CYS A 549 3.19 2.05 8.27
C CYS A 549 2.20 1.19 9.04
N SER A 550 0.92 1.26 8.69
CA SER A 550 -0.12 0.56 9.43
C SER A 550 -1.25 0.07 8.54
N SER A 551 -1.66 -1.17 8.75
CA SER A 551 -2.85 -1.78 8.15
C SER A 551 -4.14 -1.59 8.97
N ARG A 552 -4.12 -0.73 9.99
CA ARG A 552 -5.26 -0.51 10.92
C ARG A 552 -6.56 -0.07 10.27
N MET A 553 -6.49 0.56 9.08
CA MET A 553 -7.67 1.00 8.33
C MET A 553 -8.28 -0.12 7.47
N GLY A 554 -7.71 -1.33 7.51
CA GLY A 554 -8.15 -2.46 6.72
C GLY A 554 -7.76 -2.35 5.25
N PHE A 555 -8.28 -3.29 4.47
CA PHE A 555 -8.03 -3.37 3.04
C PHE A 555 -8.86 -2.32 2.28
N LYS A 556 -8.39 -1.95 1.09
CA LYS A 556 -9.08 -1.03 0.18
C LYS A 556 -9.64 -1.75 -1.06
N ASP A 557 -9.19 -2.97 -1.30
CA ASP A 557 -9.66 -3.84 -2.38
C ASP A 557 -9.45 -5.32 -2.00
N GLU A 558 -9.95 -6.21 -2.82
CA GLU A 558 -9.75 -7.65 -2.70
C GLU A 558 -8.26 -8.00 -2.81
N ALA A 559 -7.71 -8.70 -1.81
CA ALA A 559 -6.27 -8.96 -1.67
C ALA A 559 -5.60 -9.57 -2.92
N VAL A 560 -6.32 -10.43 -3.65
CA VAL A 560 -5.82 -11.06 -4.89
C VAL A 560 -5.66 -10.05 -6.03
N LEU A 561 -6.43 -8.97 -6.04
CA LEU A 561 -6.39 -7.96 -7.10
C LEU A 561 -5.27 -6.95 -6.90
N ILE A 562 -4.97 -6.62 -5.66
CA ILE A 562 -3.91 -5.67 -5.32
C ILE A 562 -2.52 -6.25 -5.62
N GLY A 563 -2.37 -7.58 -5.52
CA GLY A 563 -1.09 -8.26 -5.73
C GLY A 563 -0.11 -8.07 -4.57
N ALA A 564 -0.60 -7.59 -3.43
CA ALA A 564 0.14 -7.47 -2.18
C ALA A 564 -0.77 -7.87 -1.01
N PRO A 565 -0.23 -8.49 0.05
CA PRO A 565 -1.02 -8.89 1.21
C PRO A 565 -1.45 -7.71 2.08
N GLN A 566 -1.04 -6.49 1.77
CA GLN A 566 -1.19 -5.26 2.57
C GLN A 566 -0.74 -5.44 4.02
N PRO A 567 0.44 -5.96 4.30
CA PRO A 567 0.89 -6.13 5.67
C PRO A 567 1.10 -4.79 6.38
N TYR A 568 1.35 -3.71 5.63
CA TYR A 568 1.69 -2.40 6.19
C TYR A 568 0.62 -1.34 5.93
N GLY A 569 -0.03 -1.34 4.76
CA GLY A 569 -1.10 -0.40 4.41
C GLY A 569 -0.60 1.03 4.21
N GLU A 570 -1.00 1.96 5.08
CA GLU A 570 -0.80 3.41 4.92
C GLU A 570 0.30 3.97 5.83
N VAL A 571 0.88 5.12 5.44
CA VAL A 571 1.83 5.86 6.27
C VAL A 571 1.11 6.71 7.32
N PHE A 572 1.56 6.59 8.54
CA PHE A 572 1.09 7.35 9.70
C PHE A 572 2.24 8.10 10.37
N VAL A 573 1.90 9.15 11.11
CA VAL A 573 2.78 9.85 12.02
C VAL A 573 2.19 9.87 13.42
N MET A 574 3.03 9.79 14.46
CA MET A 574 2.64 9.97 15.86
C MET A 574 3.73 10.71 16.63
N ARG A 575 3.41 11.22 17.81
CA ARG A 575 4.43 11.69 18.76
C ARG A 575 5.21 10.50 19.32
N TYR A 576 6.44 10.78 19.80
CA TYR A 576 7.33 9.77 20.40
C TYR A 576 6.71 9.00 21.57
N ASP A 577 5.69 9.57 22.21
CA ASP A 577 4.97 8.98 23.34
C ASP A 577 3.74 8.14 22.95
N GLY A 578 3.47 8.00 21.62
CA GLY A 578 2.34 7.26 21.07
C GLY A 578 1.06 8.08 20.90
N THR A 579 1.08 9.37 21.24
CA THR A 579 -0.07 10.26 21.09
C THR A 579 -0.11 10.94 19.72
N HIS A 580 -1.25 11.59 19.38
CA HIS A 580 -1.43 12.36 18.14
C HIS A 580 -1.13 11.54 16.87
N VAL A 581 -1.77 10.37 16.79
CA VAL A 581 -1.66 9.51 15.61
C VAL A 581 -2.47 10.10 14.45
N GLU A 582 -1.82 10.32 13.32
CA GLU A 582 -2.40 10.89 12.11
C GLU A 582 -2.03 10.08 10.87
N GLN A 583 -2.99 9.86 9.97
CA GLN A 583 -2.81 9.19 8.69
C GLN A 583 -2.37 10.20 7.62
N LEU A 584 -1.28 9.89 6.89
CA LEU A 584 -0.71 10.77 5.86
C LEU A 584 -1.08 10.35 4.44
N THR A 585 -1.28 9.05 4.19
CA THR A 585 -1.68 8.51 2.89
C THR A 585 -3.03 7.80 2.97
N ASP A 586 -3.77 7.73 1.86
CA ASP A 586 -5.04 7.00 1.75
C ASP A 586 -5.25 6.61 0.29
N ASN A 587 -4.88 5.39 -0.04
CA ASN A 587 -4.95 4.85 -1.40
C ASN A 587 -5.09 3.32 -1.36
N GLN A 588 -5.16 2.67 -2.52
CA GLN A 588 -5.28 1.21 -2.58
C GLN A 588 -3.93 0.45 -2.57
N TRP A 589 -2.81 1.19 -2.58
CA TRP A 589 -1.47 0.61 -2.66
C TRP A 589 -0.94 0.28 -1.26
N GLU A 590 0.04 -0.60 -1.21
CA GLU A 590 0.78 -0.86 0.02
C GLU A 590 1.95 0.09 0.12
N GLU A 591 2.06 0.79 1.25
CA GLU A 591 3.11 1.75 1.54
C GLU A 591 4.00 1.26 2.68
N GLY A 592 5.31 1.26 2.45
CA GLY A 592 6.30 0.73 3.37
C GLY A 592 7.44 1.70 3.67
N GLY A 593 8.34 1.31 4.56
CA GLY A 593 9.64 1.91 4.81
C GLY A 593 9.72 3.44 4.79
N PRO A 594 8.98 4.21 5.64
CA PRO A 594 9.03 5.66 5.58
C PRO A 594 10.38 6.22 6.08
N ALA A 595 10.76 7.40 5.57
CA ALA A 595 11.93 8.14 6.00
C ALA A 595 11.65 9.65 6.01
N TRP A 596 12.21 10.37 6.98
CA TRP A 596 12.23 11.82 7.01
C TRP A 596 13.43 12.35 6.23
N GLN A 597 13.23 13.43 5.47
CA GLN A 597 14.34 14.24 5.02
C GLN A 597 14.65 15.31 6.08
N PRO A 598 15.85 15.32 6.68
CA PRO A 598 16.26 16.42 7.56
C PRO A 598 16.22 17.75 6.81
N HIS A 599 15.65 18.78 7.43
CA HIS A 599 15.74 20.14 6.88
C HIS A 599 17.20 20.60 6.86
N LYS A 600 17.63 21.16 5.74
CA LYS A 600 18.93 21.84 5.71
C LYS A 600 18.93 22.93 6.80
N PRO A 601 19.98 23.00 7.65
CA PRO A 601 20.08 24.10 8.60
C PRO A 601 20.02 25.41 7.80
N VAL A 602 19.06 26.26 8.10
CA VAL A 602 19.04 27.62 7.58
C VAL A 602 20.27 28.29 8.21
N LEU A 603 21.34 28.45 7.43
CA LEU A 603 22.51 29.20 7.85
C LEU A 603 22.01 30.61 8.17
N ASP A 604 22.01 30.99 9.45
CA ASP A 604 21.71 32.36 9.86
C ASP A 604 22.76 33.27 9.19
N PRO A 605 22.33 34.11 8.24
CA PRO A 605 23.30 34.97 7.55
C PRO A 605 24.00 35.95 8.49
N ARG A 606 23.61 36.01 9.78
CA ARG A 606 24.22 36.86 10.81
C ARG A 606 25.34 36.17 11.60
N ALA A 607 25.52 34.84 11.46
CA ALA A 607 26.59 34.14 12.18
C ALA A 607 28.00 34.43 11.67
N ASN A 608 28.18 35.07 10.49
CA ASN A 608 29.46 35.40 9.89
C ASN A 608 29.89 36.85 10.03
N SER A 609 29.26 37.65 10.90
CA SER A 609 29.64 39.06 11.09
C SER A 609 30.43 39.34 12.37
N SER A 610 31.04 38.32 12.99
CA SER A 610 31.92 38.48 14.16
C SER A 610 33.21 37.68 13.98
N GLN A 611 34.05 38.11 13.07
CA GLN A 611 35.50 37.94 13.11
C GLN A 611 36.18 39.22 12.69
#